data_446bdeee9b5d560b4e631f27c435f735
#
_entry.id   446bdeee9b5d560b4e631f27c435f735
#
_cell.length_a   1.000
_cell.length_b   1.000
_cell.length_c   1.000
_cell.angle_alpha   90.00
_cell.angle_beta   90.00
_cell.angle_gamma   90.00
#
_symmetry.space_group_name_H-M   'P 1'
#
loop_
_entity.id
_entity.type
_entity.pdbx_description
1 polymer ?
#
loop_
_entity_poly.entity_id
_entity_poly.type
_entity_poly.pdbx_seq_one_letter_code
_entity_poly.pdbx_strand_id
1 'polypeptide(L)'
;MRFLYDTAIFVYARSAEHEHREPCRDLIRLAAQGQLAGEASVELIQEYAHILRRRGLDGTRVREQARDVAGLCLLHEFSEDDLRLALSLVATHPALRIRDAVHAATALRRGISVIVSPDRDFDGITGLERLDPRDAVRRLVPSPRERN
;
A
#
# COMPACT_ATOMS: atom_id res chain seq x y z
N MET A 1 4.43 -4.44 14.30
CA MET A 1 5.20 -4.59 13.04
C MET A 1 4.83 -3.45 12.10
N ARG A 2 5.83 -2.75 11.60
CA ARG A 2 5.62 -1.71 10.58
C ARG A 2 5.42 -2.34 9.21
N PHE A 3 4.54 -1.76 8.43
CA PHE A 3 4.30 -2.19 7.05
C PHE A 3 3.82 -1.04 6.17
N LEU A 4 4.09 -1.16 4.88
CA LEU A 4 3.64 -0.20 3.87
C LEU A 4 2.52 -0.82 3.03
N TYR A 5 1.50 -0.03 2.70
CA TYR A 5 0.50 -0.42 1.72
C TYR A 5 0.97 -0.18 0.28
N ASP A 6 0.62 -1.10 -0.61
CA ASP A 6 0.54 -0.85 -2.04
C ASP A 6 -0.84 -0.28 -2.41
N THR A 7 -0.90 0.52 -3.45
CA THR A 7 -2.13 1.14 -3.96
C THR A 7 -3.22 0.11 -4.29
N ALA A 8 -2.83 -1.07 -4.76
CA ALA A 8 -3.75 -2.15 -5.11
C ALA A 8 -4.70 -2.55 -3.97
N ILE A 9 -4.30 -2.41 -2.70
CA ILE A 9 -5.15 -2.72 -1.56
C ILE A 9 -6.44 -1.90 -1.61
N PHE A 10 -6.33 -0.60 -1.83
CA PHE A 10 -7.48 0.31 -1.86
C PHE A 10 -8.27 0.19 -3.16
N VAL A 11 -7.62 -0.13 -4.26
CA VAL A 11 -8.26 -0.35 -5.57
C VAL A 11 -9.09 -1.62 -5.56
N TYR A 12 -8.55 -2.75 -5.10
CA TYR A 12 -9.27 -4.02 -5.04
C TYR A 12 -10.45 -3.99 -4.05
N ALA A 13 -10.33 -3.26 -2.96
CA ALA A 13 -11.44 -3.10 -2.01
C ALA A 13 -12.69 -2.48 -2.65
N ARG A 14 -12.53 -1.71 -3.72
CA ARG A 14 -13.61 -1.06 -4.48
C ARG A 14 -13.99 -1.80 -5.77
N SER A 15 -13.25 -2.85 -6.12
CA SER A 15 -13.48 -3.57 -7.37
C SER A 15 -14.79 -4.38 -7.34
N ALA A 16 -15.19 -4.89 -8.51
CA ALA A 16 -16.15 -5.98 -8.61
C ALA A 16 -15.61 -7.22 -7.88
N GLU A 17 -16.44 -8.25 -7.72
CA GLU A 17 -16.05 -9.48 -7.04
C GLU A 17 -14.74 -10.04 -7.60
N HIS A 18 -13.77 -10.23 -6.71
CA HIS A 18 -12.42 -10.71 -7.02
C HIS A 18 -11.84 -11.36 -5.76
N GLU A 19 -10.92 -12.32 -5.92
CA GLU A 19 -10.32 -13.05 -4.78
C GLU A 19 -9.64 -12.14 -3.74
N HIS A 20 -9.12 -10.98 -4.16
CA HIS A 20 -8.45 -10.02 -3.26
C HIS A 20 -9.39 -9.00 -2.63
N ARG A 21 -10.64 -8.87 -3.09
CA ARG A 21 -11.56 -7.82 -2.62
C ARG A 21 -11.84 -7.90 -1.12
N GLU A 22 -12.27 -9.06 -0.64
CA GLU A 22 -12.62 -9.19 0.77
C GLU A 22 -11.41 -9.09 1.71
N PRO A 23 -10.25 -9.70 1.42
CA PRO A 23 -9.06 -9.46 2.24
C PRO A 23 -8.63 -7.98 2.28
N CYS A 24 -8.72 -7.26 1.16
CA CYS A 24 -8.43 -5.82 1.13
C CYS A 24 -9.44 -5.02 1.95
N ARG A 25 -10.73 -5.34 1.86
CA ARG A 25 -11.77 -4.71 2.69
C ARG A 25 -11.56 -4.97 4.18
N ASP A 26 -11.14 -6.18 4.55
CA ASP A 26 -10.81 -6.52 5.94
C ASP A 26 -9.66 -5.65 6.47
N LEU A 27 -8.60 -5.47 5.68
CA LEU A 27 -7.49 -4.59 6.05
C LEU A 27 -7.95 -3.15 6.28
N ILE A 28 -8.78 -2.61 5.39
CA ILE A 28 -9.31 -1.26 5.51
C ILE A 28 -10.20 -1.13 6.75
N ARG A 29 -11.06 -2.13 7.01
CA ARG A 29 -11.92 -2.15 8.20
C ARG A 29 -11.09 -2.14 9.48
N LEU A 30 -10.04 -2.96 9.54
CA LEU A 30 -9.14 -3.02 10.70
C LEU A 30 -8.39 -1.69 10.90
N ALA A 31 -7.96 -1.06 9.81
CA ALA A 31 -7.34 0.27 9.86
C ALA A 31 -8.34 1.33 10.36
N ALA A 32 -9.57 1.33 9.86
CA ALA A 32 -10.62 2.26 10.29
C ALA A 32 -11.02 2.07 11.77
N GLN A 33 -10.87 0.87 12.29
CA GLN A 33 -11.11 0.54 13.70
C GLN A 33 -9.88 0.83 14.60
N GLY A 34 -8.80 1.35 14.03
CA GLY A 34 -7.56 1.61 14.78
C GLY A 34 -6.78 0.37 15.19
N GLN A 35 -7.09 -0.79 14.61
CA GLN A 35 -6.41 -2.05 14.90
C GLN A 35 -5.16 -2.28 14.04
N LEU A 36 -5.04 -1.57 12.94
CA LEU A 36 -3.87 -1.53 12.07
C LEU A 36 -3.41 -0.09 11.87
N ALA A 37 -2.10 0.12 11.91
CA ALA A 37 -1.46 1.41 11.65
C ALA A 37 -0.50 1.26 10.46
N GLY A 38 -1.05 1.18 9.26
CA GLY A 38 -0.28 1.06 8.03
C GLY A 38 0.30 2.38 7.57
N GLU A 39 1.40 2.29 6.84
CA GLU A 39 2.12 3.43 6.29
C GLU A 39 2.01 3.45 4.78
N ALA A 40 2.14 4.61 4.17
CA ALA A 40 2.08 4.76 2.72
C ALA A 40 2.88 5.96 2.24
N SER A 41 3.34 5.91 0.99
CA SER A 41 3.84 7.10 0.31
C SER A 41 2.69 8.04 -0.05
N VAL A 42 2.93 9.35 -0.04
CA VAL A 42 2.00 10.34 -0.63
C VAL A 42 1.69 10.02 -2.10
N GLU A 43 2.60 9.35 -2.79
CA GLU A 43 2.40 8.90 -4.16
C GLU A 43 1.30 7.83 -4.30
N LEU A 44 1.05 7.03 -3.25
CA LEU A 44 -0.09 6.12 -3.21
C LEU A 44 -1.40 6.90 -3.33
N ILE A 45 -1.53 7.99 -2.61
CA ILE A 45 -2.74 8.82 -2.62
C ILE A 45 -2.94 9.45 -4.01
N GLN A 46 -1.87 9.95 -4.61
CA GLN A 46 -1.90 10.51 -5.96
C GLN A 46 -2.31 9.46 -7.00
N GLU A 47 -1.71 8.26 -6.95
CA GLU A 47 -2.06 7.16 -7.86
C GLU A 47 -3.51 6.70 -7.67
N TYR A 48 -3.97 6.57 -6.42
CA TYR A 48 -5.35 6.21 -6.13
C TYR A 48 -6.35 7.24 -6.67
N ALA A 49 -6.09 8.52 -6.45
CA ALA A 49 -6.91 9.61 -7.00
C ALA A 49 -6.94 9.57 -8.53
N HIS A 50 -5.80 9.31 -9.17
CA HIS A 50 -5.72 9.17 -10.62
C HIS A 50 -6.59 8.01 -11.14
N ILE A 51 -6.55 6.86 -10.49
CA ILE A 51 -7.37 5.70 -10.85
C ILE A 51 -8.86 6.01 -10.71
N LEU A 52 -9.27 6.64 -9.61
CA LEU A 52 -10.66 7.04 -9.40
C LEU A 52 -11.15 8.00 -10.50
N ARG A 53 -10.32 8.96 -10.86
CA ARG A 53 -10.63 9.91 -11.92
C ARG A 53 -10.82 9.21 -13.26
N ARG A 54 -9.95 8.29 -13.60
CA ARG A 54 -10.06 7.47 -14.82
C ARG A 54 -11.31 6.59 -14.83
N ARG A 55 -11.81 6.19 -13.68
CA ARG A 55 -13.06 5.43 -13.53
C ARG A 55 -14.31 6.31 -13.57
N GLY A 56 -14.16 7.60 -13.81
CA GLY A 56 -15.26 8.52 -14.05
C GLY A 56 -15.78 9.25 -12.82
N LEU A 57 -15.13 9.15 -11.65
CA LEU A 57 -15.53 9.94 -10.49
C LEU A 57 -15.25 11.43 -10.74
N ASP A 58 -16.17 12.29 -10.31
CA ASP A 58 -15.94 13.74 -10.34
C ASP A 58 -14.88 14.16 -9.31
N GLY A 59 -14.34 15.38 -9.47
CA GLY A 59 -13.25 15.86 -8.64
C GLY A 59 -13.57 15.95 -7.15
N THR A 60 -14.81 16.26 -6.79
CA THR A 60 -15.24 16.32 -5.38
C THR A 60 -15.20 14.93 -4.73
N ARG A 61 -15.73 13.93 -5.41
CA ARG A 61 -15.71 12.55 -4.92
C ARG A 61 -14.30 11.98 -4.87
N VAL A 62 -13.47 12.28 -5.86
CA VAL A 62 -12.05 11.88 -5.85
C VAL A 62 -11.36 12.45 -4.62
N ARG A 63 -11.53 13.75 -4.35
CA ARG A 63 -10.95 14.41 -3.17
C ARG A 63 -11.40 13.75 -1.87
N GLU A 64 -12.69 13.51 -1.71
CA GLU A 64 -13.25 12.90 -0.49
C GLU A 64 -12.68 11.51 -0.26
N GLN A 65 -12.67 10.67 -1.28
CA GLN A 65 -12.20 9.30 -1.15
C GLN A 65 -10.68 9.18 -1.01
N ALA A 66 -9.92 10.04 -1.67
CA ALA A 66 -8.48 10.11 -1.49
C ALA A 66 -8.12 10.57 -0.06
N ARG A 67 -8.87 11.53 0.49
CA ARG A 67 -8.69 11.95 1.89
C ARG A 67 -9.03 10.85 2.89
N ASP A 68 -10.07 10.06 2.63
CA ASP A 68 -10.41 8.93 3.50
C ASP A 68 -9.26 7.92 3.56
N VAL A 69 -8.68 7.56 2.42
CA VAL A 69 -7.51 6.68 2.37
C VAL A 69 -6.30 7.32 3.07
N ALA A 70 -6.04 8.60 2.83
CA ALA A 70 -4.95 9.32 3.49
C ALA A 70 -5.10 9.30 5.02
N GLY A 71 -6.32 9.40 5.51
CA GLY A 71 -6.62 9.34 6.95
C GLY A 71 -6.41 7.98 7.59
N LEU A 72 -6.30 6.91 6.80
CA LEU A 72 -6.03 5.55 7.28
C LEU A 72 -4.54 5.22 7.36
N CYS A 73 -3.67 6.09 6.86
CA CYS A 73 -2.25 5.80 6.70
C CYS A 73 -1.38 6.84 7.40
N LEU A 74 -0.25 6.40 7.94
CA LEU A 74 0.87 7.31 8.19
C LEU A 74 1.56 7.59 6.85
N LEU A 75 1.47 8.83 6.37
CA LEU A 75 2.00 9.21 5.07
C LEU A 75 3.47 9.63 5.14
N HIS A 76 4.23 9.18 4.16
CA HIS A 76 5.61 9.58 3.94
C HIS A 76 5.74 10.44 2.68
N GLU A 77 6.53 11.49 2.77
CA GLU A 77 6.94 12.27 1.61
C GLU A 77 7.77 11.39 0.66
N PHE A 78 7.72 11.73 -0.62
CA PHE A 78 8.53 11.10 -1.65
C PHE A 78 9.56 12.09 -2.16
N SER A 79 10.82 11.83 -1.84
CA SER A 79 11.95 12.71 -2.14
C SER A 79 12.68 12.32 -3.42
N GLU A 80 13.62 13.18 -3.86
CA GLU A 80 14.52 12.85 -4.96
C GLU A 80 15.37 11.61 -4.67
N ASP A 81 15.80 11.42 -3.43
CA ASP A 81 16.54 10.22 -3.04
C ASP A 81 15.68 8.95 -3.12
N ASP A 82 14.41 9.06 -2.76
CA ASP A 82 13.46 7.95 -2.94
C ASP A 82 13.30 7.60 -4.43
N LEU A 83 13.22 8.61 -5.29
CA LEU A 83 13.14 8.42 -6.74
C LEU A 83 14.38 7.72 -7.28
N ARG A 84 15.58 8.13 -6.85
CA ARG A 84 16.82 7.49 -7.28
C ARG A 84 16.86 6.01 -6.92
N LEU A 85 16.42 5.65 -5.72
CA LEU A 85 16.30 4.24 -5.34
C LEU A 85 15.25 3.51 -6.18
N ALA A 86 14.10 4.12 -6.43
CA ALA A 86 13.07 3.52 -7.28
C ALA A 86 13.60 3.22 -8.70
N LEU A 87 14.34 4.14 -9.29
CA LEU A 87 14.96 3.94 -10.60
C LEU A 87 16.01 2.81 -10.58
N SER A 88 16.79 2.70 -9.53
CA SER A 88 17.75 1.60 -9.33
C SER A 88 17.04 0.25 -9.21
N LEU A 89 15.93 0.19 -8.49
CA LEU A 89 15.13 -1.03 -8.36
C LEU A 89 14.56 -1.49 -9.70
N VAL A 90 14.04 -0.58 -10.51
CA VAL A 90 13.54 -0.89 -11.86
C VAL A 90 14.65 -1.44 -12.75
N ALA A 91 15.86 -0.89 -12.65
CA ALA A 91 17.00 -1.34 -13.43
C ALA A 91 17.43 -2.78 -13.10
N THR A 92 17.20 -3.25 -11.87
CA THR A 92 17.64 -4.56 -11.37
C THR A 92 16.52 -5.58 -11.22
N HIS A 93 15.25 -5.16 -11.37
CA HIS A 93 14.06 -6.03 -11.24
C HIS A 93 13.16 -5.84 -12.47
N PRO A 94 13.35 -6.64 -13.54
CA PRO A 94 12.66 -6.43 -14.83
C PRO A 94 11.12 -6.47 -14.76
N ALA A 95 10.56 -7.21 -13.79
CA ALA A 95 9.10 -7.30 -13.62
C ALA A 95 8.52 -6.08 -12.89
N LEU A 96 9.35 -5.30 -12.20
CA LEU A 96 8.91 -4.20 -11.36
C LEU A 96 8.60 -2.96 -12.19
N ARG A 97 7.37 -2.47 -12.10
CA ARG A 97 6.97 -1.20 -12.72
C ARG A 97 7.49 -0.04 -11.89
N ILE A 98 7.67 1.13 -12.51
CA ILE A 98 8.14 2.31 -11.79
C ILE A 98 7.20 2.70 -10.64
N ARG A 99 5.89 2.59 -10.81
CA ARG A 99 4.93 2.89 -9.74
C ARG A 99 5.09 1.98 -8.53
N ASP A 100 5.33 0.70 -8.76
CA ASP A 100 5.58 -0.27 -7.69
C ASP A 100 6.94 -0.01 -7.04
N ALA A 101 7.95 0.33 -7.83
CA ALA A 101 9.27 0.71 -7.33
C ALA A 101 9.22 1.94 -6.42
N VAL A 102 8.32 2.88 -6.66
CA VAL A 102 8.09 4.04 -5.78
C VAL A 102 7.68 3.59 -4.38
N HIS A 103 6.76 2.65 -4.28
CA HIS A 103 6.33 2.11 -2.98
C HIS A 103 7.44 1.29 -2.32
N ALA A 104 8.13 0.44 -3.07
CA ALA A 104 9.27 -0.33 -2.55
C ALA A 104 10.39 0.57 -2.03
N ALA A 105 10.76 1.60 -2.77
CA ALA A 105 11.77 2.57 -2.36
C ALA A 105 11.35 3.34 -1.11
N THR A 106 10.10 3.73 -1.00
CA THR A 106 9.54 4.38 0.18
C THR A 106 9.71 3.49 1.41
N ALA A 107 9.35 2.22 1.31
CA ALA A 107 9.49 1.26 2.40
C ALA A 107 10.96 1.10 2.81
N LEU A 108 11.83 0.78 1.86
CA LEU A 108 13.25 0.51 2.13
C LEU A 108 13.96 1.71 2.77
N ARG A 109 13.72 2.92 2.28
CA ARG A 109 14.36 4.13 2.82
C ARG A 109 13.88 4.51 4.22
N ARG A 110 12.71 4.04 4.63
CA ARG A 110 12.17 4.29 5.98
C ARG A 110 12.36 3.11 6.93
N GLY A 111 13.14 2.13 6.51
CA GLY A 111 13.40 0.95 7.34
C GLY A 111 12.18 0.05 7.52
N ILE A 112 11.22 0.11 6.60
CA ILE A 112 10.05 -0.76 6.59
C ILE A 112 10.37 -2.00 5.75
N SER A 113 10.33 -3.17 6.37
CA SER A 113 10.71 -4.43 5.73
C SER A 113 9.54 -5.22 5.16
N VAL A 114 8.31 -4.71 5.27
CA VAL A 114 7.09 -5.41 4.84
C VAL A 114 6.24 -4.48 3.96
N ILE A 115 5.86 -4.98 2.79
CA ILE A 115 4.85 -4.36 1.93
C ILE A 115 3.64 -5.28 1.80
N VAL A 116 2.44 -4.73 1.95
CA VAL A 116 1.19 -5.47 1.76
C VAL A 116 0.68 -5.22 0.36
N SER A 117 0.69 -6.26 -0.46
CA SER A 117 0.27 -6.22 -1.87
C SER A 117 -0.09 -7.60 -2.39
N PRO A 118 -1.13 -7.71 -3.23
CA PRO A 118 -1.40 -8.94 -3.98
C PRO A 118 -0.43 -9.16 -5.14
N ASP A 119 0.32 -8.13 -5.53
CA ASP A 119 1.19 -8.16 -6.71
C ASP A 119 2.52 -8.85 -6.41
N ARG A 120 2.76 -9.98 -7.08
CA ARG A 120 3.98 -10.77 -6.93
C ARG A 120 5.21 -10.10 -7.53
N ASP A 121 5.07 -9.03 -8.28
CA ASP A 121 6.20 -8.27 -8.82
C ASP A 121 7.08 -7.65 -7.72
N PHE A 122 6.57 -7.55 -6.48
CA PHE A 122 7.36 -7.18 -5.30
C PHE A 122 8.21 -8.33 -4.73
N ASP A 123 7.98 -9.56 -5.14
CA ASP A 123 8.77 -10.69 -4.65
C ASP A 123 10.23 -10.59 -5.12
N GLY A 124 11.16 -10.95 -4.25
CA GLY A 124 12.59 -10.97 -4.58
C GLY A 124 13.32 -9.63 -4.44
N ILE A 125 12.68 -8.59 -3.91
CA ILE A 125 13.37 -7.33 -3.58
C ILE A 125 14.09 -7.51 -2.25
N THR A 126 15.41 -7.37 -2.26
CA THR A 126 16.24 -7.51 -1.06
C THR A 126 15.81 -6.51 0.02
N GLY A 127 15.56 -7.01 1.22
CA GLY A 127 15.16 -6.20 2.37
C GLY A 127 13.67 -5.90 2.45
N LEU A 128 12.85 -6.43 1.53
CA LEU A 128 11.42 -6.22 1.50
C LEU A 128 10.68 -7.56 1.35
N GLU A 129 9.86 -7.88 2.34
CA GLU A 129 8.94 -9.03 2.30
C GLU A 129 7.56 -8.56 1.82
N ARG A 130 7.04 -9.21 0.80
CA ARG A 130 5.65 -9.00 0.39
C ARG A 130 4.72 -9.91 1.20
N LEU A 131 3.70 -9.32 1.78
CA LEU A 131 2.57 -10.06 2.35
C LEU A 131 1.36 -9.95 1.43
N ASP A 132 0.82 -11.11 1.06
CA ASP A 132 -0.50 -11.17 0.43
C ASP A 132 -1.55 -10.60 1.41
N PRO A 133 -2.61 -9.93 0.93
CA PRO A 133 -3.63 -9.35 1.80
C PRO A 133 -4.26 -10.32 2.82
N ARG A 134 -4.44 -11.59 2.44
CA ARG A 134 -4.97 -12.61 3.37
C ARG A 134 -4.00 -12.90 4.52
N ASP A 135 -2.72 -13.02 4.19
CA ASP A 135 -1.69 -13.28 5.19
C ASP A 135 -1.48 -12.05 6.07
N ALA A 136 -1.58 -10.86 5.49
CA ALA A 136 -1.50 -9.60 6.23
C ALA A 136 -2.60 -9.49 7.29
N VAL A 137 -3.84 -9.84 6.97
CA VAL A 137 -4.95 -9.87 7.95
C VAL A 137 -4.60 -10.75 9.15
N ARG A 138 -3.97 -11.90 8.90
CA ARG A 138 -3.62 -12.85 9.99
C ARG A 138 -2.41 -12.38 10.80
N ARG A 139 -1.39 -11.83 10.15
CA ARG A 139 -0.09 -11.55 10.77
C ARG A 139 0.00 -10.18 11.43
N LEU A 140 -0.71 -9.18 10.89
CA LEU A 140 -0.58 -7.79 11.34
C LEU A 140 -1.52 -7.42 12.48
N VAL A 141 -2.59 -8.18 12.69
CA VAL A 141 -3.48 -7.96 13.84
C VAL A 141 -2.80 -8.46 15.11
N PRO A 142 -2.54 -7.58 16.10
CA PRO A 142 -1.96 -8.00 17.35
C PRO A 142 -2.85 -9.06 18.02
N SER A 143 -2.24 -10.14 18.48
CA SER A 143 -2.98 -11.15 19.25
C SER A 143 -3.55 -10.53 20.54
N PRO A 144 -4.65 -11.08 21.09
CA PRO A 144 -5.21 -10.58 22.36
C PRO A 144 -4.20 -10.55 23.52
N ARG A 145 -3.11 -11.34 23.43
CA ARG A 145 -2.05 -11.41 24.45
C ARG A 145 -1.05 -10.26 24.38
N GLU A 146 -0.97 -9.55 23.26
CA GLU A 146 -0.02 -8.45 23.05
C GLU A 146 -0.64 -7.08 23.34
N ARG A 147 -1.93 -7.04 23.73
CA ARG A 147 -2.70 -5.81 23.97
C ARG A 147 -2.79 -5.40 25.45
N ASN A 148 -2.04 -6.06 26.33
CA ASN A 148 -1.97 -5.71 27.77
C ASN A 148 -0.65 -5.02 28.10
#